data_75e9dd79908914db030718793a3f4684
#
_entry.id   75e9dd79908914db030718793a3f4684
#
_cell.length_a   1.000
_cell.length_b   1.000
_cell.length_c   1.000
_cell.angle_alpha   90.00
_cell.angle_beta   90.00
_cell.angle_gamma   90.00
#
_symmetry.space_group_name_H-M   'P 1'
#
loop_
_entity.id
_entity.type
_entity.pdbx_description
1 polymer ?
#
loop_
_entity_poly.entity_id
_entity_poly.type
_entity_poly.pdbx_seq_one_letter_code
_entity_poly.pdbx_strand_id
1 'polypeptide(L)'
;PLGAGTLAGKTAADTMVEAMRRGWTPSYPTFNRNPLLLGRQAEEAGMKPAAYVVDQLTRGELRFAAEDPDAPENFPRILASWRTNLLGSSAKGTEYFLRHMVGAGGDVNATETPEGRRPASMTWREPAPEGKLDLIWTADFRNTSTTLHSDVVLPAATWYEKYDLATTDMHPFIHSFNAAIDPPWQARSDFDIYRQLAGMVSAWAPTYLGTQTDIIPVPLSHDTPDAMTMAHGDVSALPQQWMPGVTMPKLVAVERDYTQILNKFDTVGPLVEKPGIPAKGIMLIADEEMDELRRAHGTGCGAGAGRPLIDTPIKAGDAVMHMSGATNGRLATQGWRTLSKRTGTPLVELSEEEAGRQITFADTQIKPQPVITTPEWSGSEHGGRRYSAFVVNVEHAKPWHTLTGRMHYYLDHDWMRDMGESLPTFRPPLDFACLYGEAAPGSVSASQAGTAQVAVRYLTIHNKWAIHSQYYDNLYMLTLGRGGQTIWMSPADADKIRVRDNEWVEAYNRNGIVAARAVVSHRIPEGTVFMHHAQERTMNTPVTESSGRRGGTHNSLTRI
;
A
#
# COMPACT_ATOMS: atom_id res chain seq x y z
N PRO A 1 8.44 7.12 -18.67
CA PRO A 1 8.55 8.55 -18.91
C PRO A 1 7.31 9.09 -19.58
N LEU A 2 6.93 10.32 -19.26
CA LEU A 2 5.82 11.02 -19.91
C LEU A 2 6.16 11.31 -21.37
N GLY A 3 5.12 11.37 -22.22
CA GLY A 3 5.31 11.56 -23.66
C GLY A 3 5.64 12.99 -24.08
N ALA A 4 5.27 13.97 -23.28
CA ALA A 4 5.44 15.40 -23.56
C ALA A 4 5.59 16.22 -22.27
N GLY A 5 5.67 17.55 -22.40
CA GLY A 5 5.80 18.48 -21.28
C GLY A 5 7.21 18.49 -20.65
N THR A 6 7.36 19.21 -19.56
CA THR A 6 8.65 19.39 -18.87
C THR A 6 9.20 18.13 -18.20
N LEU A 7 8.34 17.14 -18.00
CA LEU A 7 8.73 15.84 -17.46
C LEU A 7 9.01 14.80 -18.56
N ALA A 8 8.87 15.17 -19.84
CA ALA A 8 9.14 14.29 -20.96
C ALA A 8 10.59 13.81 -20.96
N GLY A 9 10.78 12.51 -21.11
CA GLY A 9 12.09 11.88 -21.14
C GLY A 9 12.85 11.82 -19.80
N LYS A 10 12.32 12.38 -18.73
CA LYS A 10 12.90 12.26 -17.39
C LYS A 10 12.72 10.86 -16.83
N THR A 11 13.57 10.47 -15.90
CA THR A 11 13.45 9.18 -15.22
C THR A 11 12.24 9.17 -14.28
N ALA A 12 11.77 7.98 -13.89
CA ALA A 12 10.72 7.87 -12.88
C ALA A 12 11.13 8.51 -11.55
N ALA A 13 12.42 8.41 -11.19
CA ALA A 13 12.97 9.02 -9.99
C ALA A 13 12.89 10.56 -10.04
N ASP A 14 13.27 11.18 -11.16
CA ASP A 14 13.13 12.62 -11.35
C ASP A 14 11.67 13.07 -11.24
N THR A 15 10.75 12.28 -11.81
CA THR A 15 9.32 12.56 -11.73
C THR A 15 8.81 12.50 -10.29
N MET A 16 9.29 11.54 -9.49
CA MET A 16 8.93 11.43 -8.08
C MET A 16 9.45 12.61 -7.25
N VAL A 17 10.68 13.06 -7.48
CA VAL A 17 11.22 14.25 -6.82
C VAL A 17 10.37 15.47 -7.14
N GLU A 18 10.03 15.65 -8.40
CA GLU A 18 9.22 16.77 -8.84
C GLU A 18 7.80 16.73 -8.25
N ALA A 19 7.17 15.55 -8.24
CA ALA A 19 5.87 15.34 -7.64
C ALA A 19 5.86 15.65 -6.12
N MET A 20 6.94 15.29 -5.42
CA MET A 20 7.09 15.60 -3.99
C MET A 20 7.23 17.11 -3.75
N ARG A 21 8.08 17.78 -4.52
CA ARG A 21 8.27 19.24 -4.43
C ARG A 21 6.96 20.01 -4.62
N ARG A 22 6.14 19.58 -5.57
CA ARG A 22 4.84 20.19 -5.88
C ARG A 22 3.71 19.78 -4.93
N GLY A 23 3.95 18.85 -4.02
CA GLY A 23 2.92 18.37 -3.10
C GLY A 23 1.89 17.45 -3.73
N TRP A 24 2.17 16.86 -4.89
CA TRP A 24 1.29 15.89 -5.54
C TRP A 24 1.32 14.54 -4.82
N THR A 25 2.50 14.10 -4.42
CA THR A 25 2.73 12.83 -3.72
C THR A 25 3.70 13.04 -2.55
N PRO A 26 3.30 13.74 -1.49
CA PRO A 26 4.15 13.86 -0.31
C PRO A 26 4.33 12.49 0.33
N SER A 27 5.55 12.20 0.72
CA SER A 27 5.90 10.98 1.45
C SER A 27 6.65 11.33 2.72
N TYR A 28 6.76 10.37 3.63
CA TYR A 28 7.59 10.51 4.81
C TYR A 28 8.89 9.71 4.63
N PRO A 29 10.01 10.33 4.94
CA PRO A 29 10.19 11.74 5.27
C PRO A 29 9.98 12.62 4.04
N THR A 30 9.29 13.74 4.19
CA THR A 30 9.15 14.73 3.11
C THR A 30 10.40 15.58 2.97
N PHE A 31 10.97 15.98 4.11
CA PHE A 31 12.19 16.77 4.15
C PHE A 31 13.35 15.94 4.73
N ASN A 32 14.56 16.37 4.46
CA ASN A 32 15.80 15.80 5.00
C ASN A 32 16.03 16.16 6.48
N ARG A 33 14.97 16.46 7.22
CA ARG A 33 14.99 16.76 8.66
C ARG A 33 13.74 16.19 9.32
N ASN A 34 13.91 15.63 10.51
CA ASN A 34 12.80 15.07 11.28
C ASN A 34 11.73 16.16 11.53
N PRO A 35 10.45 15.89 11.26
CA PRO A 35 9.36 16.87 11.41
C PRO A 35 9.19 17.37 12.85
N LEU A 36 9.49 16.56 13.86
CA LEU A 36 9.49 17.00 15.28
C LEU A 36 10.64 17.98 15.55
N LEU A 37 11.81 17.77 14.95
CA LEU A 37 12.93 18.69 15.05
C LEU A 37 12.62 20.02 14.35
N LEU A 38 11.98 19.99 13.19
CA LEU A 38 11.53 21.20 12.49
C LEU A 38 10.53 22.00 13.32
N GLY A 39 9.59 21.33 14.00
CA GLY A 39 8.64 21.96 14.92
C GLY A 39 9.35 22.70 16.04
N ARG A 40 10.28 22.03 16.71
CA ARG A 40 11.08 22.62 17.81
C ARG A 40 11.92 23.80 17.35
N GLN A 41 12.61 23.66 16.22
CA GLN A 41 13.44 24.74 15.66
C GLN A 41 12.61 25.97 15.25
N ALA A 42 11.38 25.74 14.75
CA ALA A 42 10.45 26.83 14.45
C ALA A 42 10.05 27.59 15.73
N GLU A 43 9.78 26.87 16.82
CA GLU A 43 9.48 27.49 18.14
C GLU A 43 10.68 28.27 18.70
N GLU A 44 11.88 27.71 18.67
CA GLU A 44 13.12 28.36 19.08
C GLU A 44 13.42 29.62 18.27
N ALA A 45 13.08 29.60 16.96
CA ALA A 45 13.22 30.78 16.10
C ALA A 45 12.08 31.80 16.26
N GLY A 46 11.05 31.51 17.07
CA GLY A 46 9.87 32.36 17.21
C GLY A 46 9.04 32.51 15.95
N MET A 47 9.12 31.53 15.04
CA MET A 47 8.45 31.54 13.75
C MET A 47 7.26 30.55 13.73
N LYS A 48 6.25 30.87 12.92
CA LYS A 48 5.21 29.87 12.60
C LYS A 48 5.85 28.71 11.83
N PRO A 49 5.50 27.45 12.12
CA PRO A 49 6.13 26.26 11.51
C PRO A 49 6.20 26.30 9.98
N ALA A 50 5.10 26.65 9.30
CA ALA A 50 5.09 26.74 7.84
C ALA A 50 6.04 27.85 7.31
N ALA A 51 6.09 29.00 7.97
CA ALA A 51 6.99 30.09 7.59
C ALA A 51 8.47 29.72 7.80
N TYR A 52 8.76 28.99 8.88
CA TYR A 52 10.11 28.47 9.13
C TYR A 52 10.55 27.49 8.05
N VAL A 53 9.71 26.52 7.69
CA VAL A 53 10.03 25.56 6.62
C VAL A 53 10.28 26.27 5.29
N VAL A 54 9.44 27.26 4.92
CA VAL A 54 9.63 28.05 3.69
C VAL A 54 10.94 28.83 3.71
N ASP A 55 11.28 29.46 4.81
CA ASP A 55 12.55 30.16 4.98
C ASP A 55 13.75 29.23 4.78
N GLN A 56 13.72 28.07 5.44
CA GLN A 56 14.78 27.06 5.34
C GLN A 56 14.93 26.49 3.91
N LEU A 57 13.80 26.23 3.21
CA LEU A 57 13.82 25.80 1.81
C LEU A 57 14.38 26.90 0.89
N THR A 58 14.01 28.15 1.12
CA THR A 58 14.48 29.30 0.34
C THR A 58 15.99 29.53 0.49
N ARG A 59 16.52 29.29 1.69
CA ARG A 59 17.97 29.37 1.96
C ARG A 59 18.74 28.14 1.48
N GLY A 60 18.05 27.06 1.07
CA GLY A 60 18.68 25.79 0.71
C GLY A 60 19.23 25.01 1.92
N GLU A 61 18.86 25.39 3.15
CA GLU A 61 19.21 24.70 4.40
C GLU A 61 18.33 23.50 4.68
N LEU A 62 17.17 23.44 4.05
CA LEU A 62 16.24 22.33 4.05
C LEU A 62 16.04 21.86 2.60
N ARG A 63 15.98 20.55 2.40
CA ARG A 63 15.73 19.91 1.09
C ARG A 63 14.62 18.89 1.20
N PHE A 64 14.04 18.52 0.07
CA PHE A 64 13.15 17.36 0.02
C PHE A 64 13.96 16.06 0.11
N ALA A 65 13.49 15.11 0.92
CA ALA A 65 14.20 13.85 1.16
C ALA A 65 14.44 13.04 -0.11
N ALA A 66 13.50 13.10 -1.08
CA ALA A 66 13.64 12.43 -2.36
C ALA A 66 14.79 12.95 -3.24
N GLU A 67 15.35 14.13 -2.93
CA GLU A 67 16.52 14.67 -3.64
C GLU A 67 17.80 13.92 -3.28
N ASP A 68 17.85 13.29 -2.11
CA ASP A 68 18.97 12.46 -1.68
C ASP A 68 18.49 11.33 -0.75
N PRO A 69 17.80 10.30 -1.29
CA PRO A 69 17.24 9.22 -0.49
C PRO A 69 18.31 8.34 0.17
N ASP A 70 19.55 8.48 -0.25
CA ASP A 70 20.71 7.74 0.25
C ASP A 70 21.54 8.55 1.26
N ALA A 71 21.13 9.74 1.63
CA ALA A 71 21.73 10.47 2.75
C ALA A 71 21.31 9.81 4.09
N PRO A 72 22.24 9.66 5.06
CA PRO A 72 21.94 8.99 6.33
C PRO A 72 20.73 9.58 7.09
N GLU A 73 20.53 10.89 7.03
CA GLU A 73 19.39 11.57 7.64
C GLU A 73 18.03 11.18 7.02
N ASN A 74 18.03 10.62 5.80
CA ASN A 74 16.85 10.19 5.06
C ASN A 74 16.60 8.68 5.15
N PHE A 75 17.44 7.94 5.87
CA PHE A 75 17.24 6.50 6.01
C PHE A 75 15.95 6.19 6.75
N PRO A 76 15.10 5.33 6.22
CA PRO A 76 14.01 4.75 7.00
C PRO A 76 14.63 3.81 8.04
N ARG A 77 14.48 4.15 9.32
CA ARG A 77 15.15 3.45 10.42
C ARG A 77 14.37 2.22 10.90
N ILE A 78 13.04 2.30 10.84
CA ILE A 78 12.15 1.25 11.35
C ILE A 78 11.15 0.86 10.28
N LEU A 79 11.04 -0.43 10.01
CA LEU A 79 9.99 -1.02 9.19
C LEU A 79 9.03 -1.81 10.08
N ALA A 80 7.78 -1.36 10.14
CA ALA A 80 6.69 -2.09 10.76
C ALA A 80 5.89 -2.82 9.67
N SER A 81 5.83 -4.13 9.72
CA SER A 81 5.08 -4.96 8.80
C SER A 81 3.87 -5.57 9.51
N TRP A 82 2.68 -5.27 9.02
CA TRP A 82 1.45 -5.77 9.60
C TRP A 82 0.68 -6.63 8.60
N ARG A 83 0.66 -7.94 8.88
CA ARG A 83 -0.07 -8.95 8.09
C ARG A 83 0.23 -8.85 6.59
N THR A 84 1.49 -8.63 6.27
CA THR A 84 1.94 -8.54 4.87
C THR A 84 3.21 -9.34 4.66
N ASN A 85 3.21 -10.12 3.61
CA ASN A 85 4.44 -10.75 3.12
C ASN A 85 5.13 -9.83 2.13
N LEU A 86 5.79 -8.80 2.63
CA LEU A 86 6.47 -7.80 1.81
C LEU A 86 7.52 -8.45 0.90
N LEU A 87 8.43 -9.22 1.46
CA LEU A 87 9.56 -9.80 0.73
C LEU A 87 9.16 -10.95 -0.19
N GLY A 88 8.19 -11.77 0.20
CA GLY A 88 7.75 -12.90 -0.63
C GLY A 88 6.71 -12.53 -1.69
N SER A 89 6.01 -11.40 -1.54
CA SER A 89 4.85 -11.08 -2.36
C SER A 89 4.89 -9.68 -2.97
N SER A 90 5.07 -8.65 -2.14
CA SER A 90 4.79 -7.26 -2.53
C SER A 90 6.00 -6.47 -2.99
N ALA A 91 7.20 -6.77 -2.48
CA ALA A 91 8.40 -6.03 -2.84
C ALA A 91 8.94 -6.49 -4.19
N LYS A 92 8.63 -5.75 -5.23
CA LYS A 92 9.38 -5.85 -6.48
C LYS A 92 10.82 -5.40 -6.23
N GLY A 93 11.77 -6.00 -6.93
CA GLY A 93 13.19 -5.75 -6.67
C GLY A 93 13.64 -6.29 -5.31
N THR A 94 13.16 -7.48 -4.93
CA THR A 94 13.43 -8.10 -3.63
C THR A 94 14.91 -8.11 -3.27
N GLU A 95 15.81 -8.40 -4.23
CA GLU A 95 17.24 -8.47 -3.96
C GLU A 95 17.85 -7.10 -3.67
N TYR A 96 17.34 -6.03 -4.31
CA TYR A 96 17.73 -4.66 -3.98
C TYR A 96 17.24 -4.25 -2.59
N PHE A 97 16.02 -4.64 -2.24
CA PHE A 97 15.48 -4.39 -0.91
C PHE A 97 16.29 -5.11 0.18
N LEU A 98 16.61 -6.39 -0.03
CA LEU A 98 17.45 -7.15 0.90
C LEU A 98 18.82 -6.49 1.09
N ARG A 99 19.45 -6.05 0.01
CA ARG A 99 20.77 -5.42 0.05
C ARG A 99 20.72 -4.03 0.69
N HIS A 100 19.91 -3.14 0.14
CA HIS A 100 19.98 -1.71 0.47
C HIS A 100 19.15 -1.33 1.68
N MET A 101 18.06 -2.05 1.96
CA MET A 101 17.20 -1.78 3.10
C MET A 101 17.54 -2.65 4.31
N VAL A 102 17.60 -3.96 4.12
CA VAL A 102 17.82 -4.94 5.21
C VAL A 102 19.30 -5.13 5.54
N GLY A 103 20.20 -4.99 4.56
CA GLY A 103 21.62 -5.30 4.73
C GLY A 103 21.91 -6.80 4.77
N ALA A 104 21.00 -7.65 4.31
CA ALA A 104 21.15 -9.10 4.33
C ALA A 104 21.96 -9.67 3.15
N GLY A 105 22.44 -8.81 2.26
CA GLY A 105 23.07 -9.18 1.00
C GLY A 105 22.07 -9.73 -0.02
N GLY A 106 22.11 -9.21 -1.21
CA GLY A 106 21.25 -9.61 -2.33
C GLY A 106 22.04 -10.24 -3.47
N ASP A 107 21.34 -10.94 -4.35
CA ASP A 107 21.90 -11.58 -5.56
C ASP A 107 21.92 -10.64 -6.77
N VAL A 108 22.03 -9.32 -6.55
CA VAL A 108 22.05 -8.32 -7.62
C VAL A 108 23.32 -8.42 -8.44
N ASN A 109 23.19 -8.67 -9.74
CA ASN A 109 24.28 -8.76 -10.70
C ASN A 109 24.31 -7.56 -11.68
N ALA A 110 23.48 -6.55 -11.45
CA ALA A 110 23.43 -5.38 -12.30
C ALA A 110 24.72 -4.55 -12.18
N THR A 111 25.19 -4.06 -13.31
CA THR A 111 26.17 -2.98 -13.34
C THR A 111 25.48 -1.66 -13.00
N GLU A 112 26.26 -0.69 -12.53
CA GLU A 112 25.75 0.65 -12.23
C GLU A 112 25.10 1.30 -13.46
N THR A 113 24.12 2.16 -13.21
CA THR A 113 23.46 2.91 -14.28
C THR A 113 24.45 3.90 -14.91
N PRO A 114 24.64 3.87 -16.23
CA PRO A 114 25.53 4.79 -16.92
C PRO A 114 25.16 6.25 -16.62
N GLU A 115 26.17 7.12 -16.49
CA GLU A 115 26.03 8.51 -16.10
C GLU A 115 24.93 9.26 -16.90
N GLY A 116 24.92 9.09 -18.21
CA GLY A 116 23.92 9.74 -19.08
C GLY A 116 22.47 9.23 -18.94
N ARG A 117 22.24 8.25 -18.05
CA ARG A 117 20.90 7.68 -17.75
C ARG A 117 20.53 7.80 -16.28
N ARG A 118 21.36 8.43 -15.48
CA ARG A 118 21.10 8.68 -14.07
C ARG A 118 20.02 9.74 -13.91
N PRO A 119 19.25 9.72 -12.81
CA PRO A 119 18.35 10.82 -12.47
C PRO A 119 19.11 12.15 -12.37
N ALA A 120 18.53 13.21 -12.90
CA ALA A 120 19.12 14.56 -12.81
C ALA A 120 18.72 15.30 -11.54
N SER A 121 17.57 14.96 -10.95
CA SER A 121 16.99 15.62 -9.78
C SER A 121 17.34 14.94 -8.45
N MET A 122 18.13 13.87 -8.49
CA MET A 122 18.57 13.12 -7.32
C MET A 122 20.09 13.11 -7.21
N THR A 123 20.58 13.14 -5.98
CA THR A 123 22.00 12.84 -5.70
C THR A 123 22.27 11.35 -5.99
N TRP A 124 23.21 11.09 -6.90
CA TRP A 124 23.65 9.74 -7.19
C TRP A 124 24.84 9.37 -6.31
N ARG A 125 24.75 8.22 -5.64
CA ARG A 125 25.83 7.68 -4.78
C ARG A 125 26.33 6.36 -5.35
N GLU A 126 27.64 6.22 -5.38
CA GLU A 126 28.31 5.01 -5.87
C GLU A 126 29.52 4.71 -4.97
N PRO A 127 29.51 3.62 -4.18
CA PRO A 127 28.42 2.67 -4.05
C PRO A 127 27.19 3.25 -3.30
N ALA A 128 26.00 2.71 -3.61
CA ALA A 128 24.81 3.01 -2.84
C ALA A 128 24.89 2.37 -1.44
N PRO A 129 24.37 3.01 -0.38
CA PRO A 129 24.43 2.47 0.98
C PRO A 129 23.63 1.17 1.11
N GLU A 130 24.07 0.30 2.01
CA GLU A 130 23.46 -0.97 2.36
C GLU A 130 22.94 -0.92 3.79
N GLY A 131 21.84 -1.64 4.09
CA GLY A 131 21.32 -1.79 5.43
C GLY A 131 20.81 -0.49 6.06
N LYS A 132 19.87 0.19 5.40
CA LYS A 132 19.32 1.48 5.88
C LYS A 132 18.36 1.33 7.06
N LEU A 133 17.86 0.11 7.34
CA LEU A 133 16.95 -0.18 8.45
C LEU A 133 17.72 -0.60 9.69
N ASP A 134 17.32 -0.06 10.84
CA ASP A 134 17.84 -0.48 12.16
C ASP A 134 16.99 -1.57 12.79
N LEU A 135 15.69 -1.59 12.48
CA LEU A 135 14.73 -2.51 13.09
C LEU A 135 13.64 -2.88 12.09
N ILE A 136 13.40 -4.18 11.97
CA ILE A 136 12.23 -4.72 11.29
C ILE A 136 11.40 -5.49 12.31
N TRP A 137 10.14 -5.08 12.51
CA TRP A 137 9.22 -5.88 13.29
C TRP A 137 7.97 -6.24 12.46
N THR A 138 7.47 -7.43 12.66
CA THR A 138 6.31 -7.96 11.93
C THR A 138 5.26 -8.50 12.89
N ALA A 139 4.01 -8.07 12.73
CA ALA A 139 2.86 -8.71 13.33
C ALA A 139 2.17 -9.58 12.27
N ASP A 140 2.25 -10.89 12.40
CA ASP A 140 1.65 -11.83 11.46
C ASP A 140 1.23 -13.13 12.14
N PHE A 141 0.27 -13.81 11.57
CA PHE A 141 -0.17 -15.14 12.02
C PHE A 141 0.49 -16.27 11.21
N ARG A 142 1.38 -15.94 10.28
CA ARG A 142 2.13 -16.88 9.44
C ARG A 142 3.63 -16.63 9.52
N ASN A 143 4.40 -17.69 9.39
CA ASN A 143 5.83 -17.58 9.14
C ASN A 143 6.06 -17.39 7.64
N THR A 144 6.50 -16.20 7.26
CA THR A 144 6.67 -15.77 5.86
C THR A 144 8.11 -15.38 5.56
N SER A 145 8.44 -15.12 4.30
CA SER A 145 9.75 -14.56 3.94
C SER A 145 10.04 -13.25 4.68
N THR A 146 9.03 -12.46 5.00
CA THR A 146 9.20 -11.21 5.76
C THR A 146 9.52 -11.48 7.23
N THR A 147 8.80 -12.40 7.87
CA THR A 147 9.07 -12.76 9.28
C THR A 147 10.46 -13.37 9.45
N LEU A 148 10.97 -14.11 8.46
CA LEU A 148 12.33 -14.67 8.47
C LEU A 148 13.44 -13.61 8.47
N HIS A 149 13.15 -12.40 8.01
CA HIS A 149 14.09 -11.27 7.99
C HIS A 149 13.76 -10.21 9.04
N SER A 150 12.79 -10.47 9.93
CA SER A 150 12.41 -9.53 10.98
C SER A 150 13.22 -9.77 12.25
N ASP A 151 13.61 -8.68 12.91
CA ASP A 151 14.29 -8.71 14.21
C ASP A 151 13.32 -9.10 15.33
N VAL A 152 12.06 -8.67 15.20
CA VAL A 152 10.98 -8.97 16.16
C VAL A 152 9.76 -9.47 15.41
N VAL A 153 9.24 -10.62 15.82
CA VAL A 153 7.99 -11.19 15.30
C VAL A 153 6.97 -11.25 16.42
N LEU A 154 5.85 -10.56 16.23
CA LEU A 154 4.71 -10.56 17.16
C LEU A 154 3.65 -11.50 16.59
N PRO A 155 3.40 -12.67 17.20
CA PRO A 155 2.42 -13.62 16.67
C PRO A 155 1.00 -13.07 16.83
N ALA A 156 0.28 -12.98 15.71
CA ALA A 156 -1.09 -12.48 15.66
C ALA A 156 -2.11 -13.63 15.68
N ALA A 157 -3.24 -13.40 16.33
CA ALA A 157 -4.36 -14.33 16.36
C ALA A 157 -5.01 -14.51 14.99
N THR A 158 -5.47 -15.72 14.69
CA THR A 158 -6.22 -16.05 13.47
C THR A 158 -7.73 -15.86 13.66
N TRP A 159 -8.51 -16.19 12.64
CA TRP A 159 -9.96 -15.89 12.57
C TRP A 159 -10.79 -16.49 13.72
N TYR A 160 -10.50 -17.71 14.16
CA TYR A 160 -11.23 -18.39 15.24
C TYR A 160 -10.69 -18.07 16.63
N GLU A 161 -9.69 -17.21 16.72
CA GLU A 161 -8.96 -16.87 17.95
C GLU A 161 -9.22 -15.41 18.36
N LYS A 162 -10.05 -14.66 17.62
CA LYS A 162 -10.28 -13.24 17.89
C LYS A 162 -11.69 -12.79 17.52
N TYR A 163 -12.06 -11.61 18.00
CA TYR A 163 -13.23 -10.87 17.53
C TYR A 163 -12.78 -9.86 16.48
N ASP A 164 -13.50 -9.79 15.36
CA ASP A 164 -13.22 -8.89 14.26
C ASP A 164 -14.45 -8.77 13.35
N LEU A 165 -14.42 -7.90 12.37
CA LEU A 165 -15.43 -7.77 11.33
C LEU A 165 -14.89 -8.28 10.00
N ALA A 166 -15.77 -8.88 9.20
CA ALA A 166 -15.46 -9.25 7.84
C ALA A 166 -16.55 -8.81 6.87
N THR A 167 -16.11 -8.27 5.78
CA THR A 167 -16.91 -7.95 4.61
C THR A 167 -16.08 -8.16 3.36
N THR A 168 -16.72 -8.31 2.21
CA THR A 168 -16.07 -8.44 0.91
C THR A 168 -17.01 -7.91 -0.16
N ASP A 169 -16.48 -7.49 -1.27
CA ASP A 169 -17.24 -7.14 -2.48
C ASP A 169 -17.73 -8.38 -3.28
N MET A 170 -17.44 -9.60 -2.79
CA MET A 170 -17.92 -10.85 -3.37
C MET A 170 -19.33 -11.25 -2.91
N HIS A 171 -19.84 -10.66 -1.83
CA HIS A 171 -21.18 -10.92 -1.30
C HIS A 171 -21.74 -9.74 -0.51
N PRO A 172 -23.08 -9.60 -0.37
CA PRO A 172 -23.74 -8.47 0.26
C PRO A 172 -23.93 -8.61 1.78
N PHE A 173 -22.99 -9.21 2.47
CA PHE A 173 -23.12 -9.46 3.90
C PHE A 173 -21.94 -8.92 4.69
N ILE A 174 -22.23 -8.40 5.88
CA ILE A 174 -21.25 -8.18 6.93
C ILE A 174 -21.43 -9.24 8.02
N HIS A 175 -20.35 -9.77 8.53
CA HIS A 175 -20.34 -10.73 9.62
C HIS A 175 -19.16 -10.50 10.55
N SER A 176 -19.27 -10.98 11.78
CA SER A 176 -18.17 -10.99 12.72
C SER A 176 -17.36 -12.29 12.63
N PHE A 177 -16.09 -12.19 12.95
CA PHE A 177 -15.34 -13.31 13.51
C PHE A 177 -15.59 -13.38 15.00
N ASN A 178 -15.84 -14.57 15.51
CA ASN A 178 -16.04 -14.82 16.92
C ASN A 178 -14.96 -15.77 17.40
N ALA A 179 -14.31 -15.42 18.50
CA ALA A 179 -13.32 -16.29 19.11
C ALA A 179 -14.00 -17.60 19.57
N ALA A 180 -13.62 -18.70 18.95
CA ALA A 180 -14.05 -20.05 19.32
C ALA A 180 -13.06 -20.70 20.30
N ILE A 181 -11.81 -20.26 20.27
CA ILE A 181 -10.72 -20.67 21.17
C ILE A 181 -9.88 -19.45 21.51
N ASP A 182 -9.17 -19.51 22.61
CA ASP A 182 -8.17 -18.51 22.95
C ASP A 182 -6.96 -18.59 22.02
N PRO A 183 -6.30 -17.46 21.72
CA PRO A 183 -5.07 -17.47 20.95
C PRO A 183 -4.01 -18.35 21.63
N PRO A 184 -3.29 -19.21 20.85
CA PRO A 184 -2.30 -20.10 21.43
C PRO A 184 -1.03 -19.33 21.86
N TRP A 185 -0.39 -19.80 22.90
CA TRP A 185 0.90 -19.31 23.43
C TRP A 185 0.91 -17.79 23.67
N GLN A 186 1.74 -17.07 22.94
CA GLN A 186 1.90 -15.61 23.04
C GLN A 186 1.11 -14.85 21.97
N ALA A 187 0.35 -15.55 21.13
CA ALA A 187 -0.44 -14.90 20.08
C ALA A 187 -1.52 -13.98 20.70
N ARG A 188 -1.75 -12.85 20.06
CA ARG A 188 -2.72 -11.84 20.50
C ARG A 188 -3.46 -11.29 19.28
N SER A 189 -4.65 -10.76 19.50
CA SER A 189 -5.32 -10.03 18.42
C SER A 189 -4.47 -8.84 17.96
N ASP A 190 -4.61 -8.44 16.71
CA ASP A 190 -3.94 -7.25 16.20
C ASP A 190 -4.29 -6.03 17.06
N PHE A 191 -5.54 -5.93 17.50
CA PHE A 191 -6.01 -4.86 18.38
C PHE A 191 -5.20 -4.82 19.68
N ASP A 192 -5.03 -5.96 20.35
CA ASP A 192 -4.30 -6.06 21.62
C ASP A 192 -2.80 -5.77 21.45
N ILE A 193 -2.21 -6.19 20.33
CA ILE A 193 -0.81 -5.86 19.99
C ILE A 193 -0.64 -4.34 19.92
N TYR A 194 -1.45 -3.65 19.13
CA TYR A 194 -1.33 -2.21 18.97
C TYR A 194 -1.73 -1.44 20.22
N ARG A 195 -2.72 -1.91 20.96
CA ARG A 195 -3.09 -1.30 22.25
C ARG A 195 -1.97 -1.37 23.26
N GLN A 196 -1.26 -2.50 23.34
CA GLN A 196 -0.09 -2.63 24.23
C GLN A 196 1.06 -1.74 23.77
N LEU A 197 1.34 -1.65 22.47
CA LEU A 197 2.32 -0.71 21.95
C LEU A 197 1.97 0.73 22.31
N ALA A 198 0.70 1.12 22.19
CA ALA A 198 0.21 2.44 22.60
C ALA A 198 0.43 2.69 24.10
N GLY A 199 0.17 1.68 24.93
CA GLY A 199 0.42 1.72 26.38
C GLY A 199 1.90 1.89 26.72
N MET A 200 2.79 1.14 26.06
CA MET A 200 4.23 1.26 26.26
C MET A 200 4.77 2.64 25.83
N VAL A 201 4.32 3.14 24.68
CA VAL A 201 4.68 4.49 24.22
C VAL A 201 4.24 5.53 25.25
N SER A 202 2.99 5.46 25.73
CA SER A 202 2.48 6.39 26.75
C SER A 202 3.29 6.33 28.06
N ALA A 203 3.70 5.14 28.47
CA ALA A 203 4.48 4.96 29.72
C ALA A 203 5.91 5.53 29.63
N TRP A 204 6.53 5.46 28.46
CA TRP A 204 7.90 5.94 28.24
C TRP A 204 7.97 7.39 27.76
N ALA A 205 6.91 7.88 27.16
CA ALA A 205 6.87 9.24 26.60
C ALA A 205 7.26 10.34 27.59
N PRO A 206 6.92 10.33 28.89
CA PRO A 206 7.36 11.37 29.80
C PRO A 206 8.89 11.56 29.84
N THR A 207 9.64 10.49 29.63
CA THR A 207 11.11 10.53 29.64
C THR A 207 11.72 10.91 28.30
N TYR A 208 11.12 10.48 27.18
CA TYR A 208 11.78 10.53 25.87
C TYR A 208 11.14 11.50 24.87
N LEU A 209 9.83 11.73 24.98
CA LEU A 209 9.10 12.50 23.97
C LEU A 209 8.31 13.66 24.58
N GLY A 210 7.49 13.43 25.61
CA GLY A 210 6.59 14.44 26.15
C GLY A 210 5.57 14.92 25.11
N THR A 211 5.34 16.24 25.09
CA THR A 211 4.55 16.91 24.06
C THR A 211 5.47 17.50 23.00
N GLN A 212 5.16 17.29 21.74
CA GLN A 212 5.95 17.74 20.59
C GLN A 212 5.04 18.40 19.55
N THR A 213 5.58 19.36 18.81
CA THR A 213 4.94 19.90 17.61
C THR A 213 5.44 19.14 16.40
N ASP A 214 4.52 18.42 15.73
CA ASP A 214 4.79 17.66 14.52
C ASP A 214 4.36 18.47 13.30
N ILE A 215 5.25 18.67 12.33
CA ILE A 215 4.93 19.34 11.06
C ILE A 215 4.56 18.30 10.04
N ILE A 216 3.26 18.22 9.75
CA ILE A 216 2.69 17.25 8.83
C ILE A 216 2.51 17.89 7.45
N PRO A 217 3.21 17.41 6.41
CA PRO A 217 2.91 17.75 5.04
C PRO A 217 1.65 17.02 4.57
N VAL A 218 0.71 17.76 4.01
CA VAL A 218 -0.56 17.22 3.51
C VAL A 218 -0.56 17.35 1.99
N PRO A 219 -0.93 16.30 1.23
CA PRO A 219 -1.04 16.36 -0.22
C PRO A 219 -1.98 17.47 -0.66
N LEU A 220 -1.71 18.05 -1.81
CA LEU A 220 -2.67 18.94 -2.47
C LEU A 220 -3.85 18.11 -2.93
N SER A 221 -5.06 18.61 -2.67
CA SER A 221 -6.29 17.96 -3.09
C SER A 221 -6.62 18.33 -4.54
N HIS A 222 -7.00 17.36 -5.35
CA HIS A 222 -7.32 17.52 -6.77
C HIS A 222 -8.71 16.93 -7.08
N ASP A 223 -9.69 17.16 -6.21
CA ASP A 223 -11.00 16.54 -6.29
C ASP A 223 -11.92 17.20 -7.33
N THR A 224 -11.53 18.35 -7.86
CA THR A 224 -12.30 19.10 -8.86
C THR A 224 -11.46 19.42 -10.08
N PRO A 225 -12.09 19.63 -11.27
CA PRO A 225 -11.39 20.13 -12.45
C PRO A 225 -10.61 21.41 -12.20
N ASP A 226 -11.20 22.35 -11.44
CA ASP A 226 -10.54 23.60 -11.09
C ASP A 226 -9.32 23.37 -10.20
N ALA A 227 -9.39 22.47 -9.21
CA ALA A 227 -8.25 22.12 -8.39
C ALA A 227 -7.13 21.46 -9.21
N MET A 228 -7.47 20.66 -10.21
CA MET A 228 -6.51 20.03 -11.11
C MET A 228 -5.88 21.01 -12.11
N THR A 229 -6.59 22.05 -12.52
CA THR A 229 -6.08 23.04 -13.47
C THR A 229 -5.33 24.19 -12.80
N MET A 230 -5.63 24.48 -11.54
CA MET A 230 -5.16 25.68 -10.87
C MET A 230 -3.66 25.71 -10.59
N ALA A 231 -3.27 25.18 -9.46
CA ALA A 231 -1.92 25.33 -8.94
C ALA A 231 -0.86 24.71 -9.85
N HIS A 232 -1.28 24.04 -10.87
CA HIS A 232 -0.49 23.14 -11.66
C HIS A 232 -0.65 23.34 -13.15
N GLY A 233 -1.44 24.31 -13.56
CA GLY A 233 -1.67 24.62 -14.96
C GLY A 233 -0.38 24.88 -15.74
N ASP A 234 0.64 25.38 -15.04
CA ASP A 234 1.99 25.49 -15.57
C ASP A 234 2.93 24.49 -14.91
N VAL A 235 3.08 23.32 -15.50
CA VAL A 235 4.11 22.35 -15.13
C VAL A 235 5.48 22.68 -15.73
N SER A 236 5.60 23.80 -16.45
CA SER A 236 6.81 24.17 -17.17
C SER A 236 7.92 24.72 -16.27
N ALA A 237 7.55 25.34 -15.16
CA ALA A 237 8.52 25.94 -14.23
C ALA A 237 8.52 25.22 -12.88
N LEU A 238 9.70 24.99 -12.31
CA LEU A 238 9.84 24.75 -10.89
C LEU A 238 9.28 25.97 -10.15
N PRO A 239 8.56 25.78 -9.02
CA PRO A 239 8.07 26.93 -8.27
C PRO A 239 9.26 27.81 -7.89
N GLN A 240 9.26 29.04 -8.37
CA GLN A 240 10.26 30.04 -7.97
C GLN A 240 10.04 30.51 -6.52
N GLN A 241 8.86 30.21 -5.98
CA GLN A 241 8.48 30.57 -4.63
C GLN A 241 7.76 29.40 -3.94
N TRP A 242 8.21 29.05 -2.76
CA TRP A 242 7.59 28.02 -1.93
C TRP A 242 6.34 28.57 -1.23
N MET A 243 5.17 28.09 -1.62
CA MET A 243 3.88 28.48 -1.04
C MET A 243 3.14 27.22 -0.56
N PRO A 244 3.10 26.99 0.78
CA PRO A 244 2.43 25.82 1.34
C PRO A 244 0.95 25.74 0.92
N GLY A 245 0.55 24.60 0.41
CA GLY A 245 -0.81 24.37 -0.08
C GLY A 245 -1.10 24.90 -1.49
N VAL A 246 -0.10 25.48 -2.17
CA VAL A 246 -0.21 26.02 -3.54
C VAL A 246 0.86 25.42 -4.44
N THR A 247 2.14 25.71 -4.21
CA THR A 247 3.27 25.22 -5.01
C THR A 247 4.08 24.13 -4.32
N MET A 248 3.74 23.79 -3.10
CA MET A 248 4.33 22.73 -2.29
C MET A 248 3.26 22.12 -1.37
N PRO A 249 3.50 20.98 -0.69
CA PRO A 249 2.54 20.41 0.24
C PRO A 249 2.02 21.44 1.24
N LYS A 250 0.74 21.34 1.60
CA LYS A 250 0.21 22.11 2.75
C LYS A 250 0.89 21.60 4.02
N LEU A 251 1.35 22.51 4.85
CA LEU A 251 1.99 22.20 6.13
C LEU A 251 1.01 22.43 7.28
N VAL A 252 0.78 21.41 8.08
CA VAL A 252 -0.07 21.49 9.27
C VAL A 252 0.78 21.19 10.49
N ALA A 253 0.79 22.11 11.44
CA ALA A 253 1.42 21.88 12.74
C ALA A 253 0.40 21.21 13.67
N VAL A 254 0.78 20.07 14.23
CA VAL A 254 -0.06 19.29 15.15
C VAL A 254 0.71 19.08 16.44
N GLU A 255 0.16 19.61 17.53
CA GLU A 255 0.67 19.29 18.86
C GLU A 255 0.27 17.84 19.22
N ARG A 256 1.24 17.06 19.61
CA ARG A 256 1.09 15.66 20.00
C ARG A 256 1.62 15.44 21.40
N ASP A 257 0.74 15.18 22.33
CA ASP A 257 1.09 14.64 23.64
C ASP A 257 1.23 13.11 23.54
N TYR A 258 2.47 12.65 23.51
CA TYR A 258 2.78 11.22 23.41
C TYR A 258 2.49 10.45 24.70
N THR A 259 2.33 11.13 25.83
CA THR A 259 1.93 10.49 27.09
C THR A 259 0.48 10.00 27.05
N GLN A 260 -0.31 10.51 26.10
CA GLN A 260 -1.74 10.24 25.95
C GLN A 260 -2.08 9.29 24.78
N ILE A 261 -1.10 8.61 24.23
CA ILE A 261 -1.35 7.73 23.06
C ILE A 261 -2.34 6.62 23.38
N LEU A 262 -2.24 5.97 24.54
CA LEU A 262 -3.21 4.94 24.95
C LEU A 262 -4.63 5.52 25.08
N ASN A 263 -4.80 6.67 25.72
CA ASN A 263 -6.10 7.29 25.90
C ASN A 263 -6.74 7.68 24.54
N LYS A 264 -5.90 8.05 23.57
CA LYS A 264 -6.35 8.33 22.18
C LYS A 264 -6.66 7.05 21.43
N PHE A 265 -5.91 5.98 21.64
CA PHE A 265 -6.14 4.67 21.03
C PHE A 265 -7.46 4.05 21.52
N ASP A 266 -7.73 4.14 22.81
CA ASP A 266 -8.90 3.55 23.45
C ASP A 266 -10.21 4.31 23.20
N THR A 267 -10.20 5.42 22.45
CA THR A 267 -11.39 6.25 22.19
C THR A 267 -11.56 6.65 20.75
N VAL A 268 -12.79 6.90 20.34
CA VAL A 268 -13.08 7.45 19.01
C VAL A 268 -12.42 8.82 18.87
N GLY A 269 -11.81 9.08 17.71
CA GLY A 269 -11.06 10.30 17.47
C GLY A 269 -11.93 11.56 17.40
N PRO A 270 -11.34 12.75 17.71
CA PRO A 270 -12.09 14.02 17.76
C PRO A 270 -12.62 14.47 16.39
N LEU A 271 -12.00 14.05 15.31
CA LEU A 271 -12.39 14.45 13.95
C LEU A 271 -13.72 13.82 13.50
N VAL A 272 -14.14 12.74 14.16
CA VAL A 272 -15.45 12.13 13.92
C VAL A 272 -16.59 13.06 14.37
N GLU A 273 -16.40 13.79 15.46
CA GLU A 273 -17.37 14.78 15.92
C GLU A 273 -17.36 16.03 15.04
N LYS A 274 -16.17 16.57 14.78
CA LYS A 274 -15.97 17.76 13.92
C LYS A 274 -14.66 17.61 13.13
N PRO A 275 -14.71 17.64 11.81
CA PRO A 275 -15.84 17.99 10.91
C PRO A 275 -16.83 16.86 10.63
N GLY A 276 -16.65 15.63 11.13
CA GLY A 276 -17.48 14.47 10.87
C GLY A 276 -16.70 13.35 10.16
N ILE A 277 -17.39 12.38 9.59
CA ILE A 277 -16.81 11.22 8.91
C ILE A 277 -16.67 11.52 7.42
N PRO A 278 -15.46 11.58 6.86
CA PRO A 278 -15.27 11.73 5.42
C PRO A 278 -15.61 10.42 4.70
N ALA A 279 -16.54 10.47 3.77
CA ALA A 279 -16.95 9.33 2.96
C ALA A 279 -17.02 9.72 1.49
N LYS A 280 -16.02 9.35 0.68
CA LYS A 280 -15.96 9.58 -0.78
C LYS A 280 -16.33 11.03 -1.19
N GLY A 281 -15.69 12.01 -0.56
CA GLY A 281 -15.94 13.45 -0.82
C GLY A 281 -17.20 14.02 -0.16
N ILE A 282 -17.90 13.25 0.65
CA ILE A 282 -19.04 13.68 1.47
C ILE A 282 -18.60 13.67 2.93
N MET A 283 -19.09 14.63 3.71
CA MET A 283 -18.92 14.66 5.15
C MET A 283 -20.20 14.19 5.82
N LEU A 284 -20.14 13.09 6.56
CA LEU A 284 -21.27 12.55 7.34
C LEU A 284 -21.19 13.09 8.76
N ILE A 285 -22.32 13.55 9.27
CA ILE A 285 -22.46 14.02 10.65
C ILE A 285 -22.98 12.88 11.51
N ALA A 286 -22.22 12.51 12.52
CA ALA A 286 -22.44 11.32 13.36
C ALA A 286 -22.66 11.67 14.85
N ASP A 287 -23.25 12.82 15.16
CA ASP A 287 -23.46 13.27 16.55
C ASP A 287 -24.34 12.30 17.33
N GLU A 288 -25.42 11.79 16.71
CA GLU A 288 -26.35 10.84 17.33
C GLU A 288 -25.64 9.49 17.61
N GLU A 289 -24.86 9.00 16.67
CA GLU A 289 -24.07 7.78 16.79
C GLU A 289 -23.02 7.90 17.91
N MET A 290 -22.39 9.06 18.01
CA MET A 290 -21.44 9.33 19.09
C MET A 290 -22.12 9.31 20.45
N ASP A 291 -23.34 9.85 20.57
CA ASP A 291 -24.10 9.82 21.81
C ASP A 291 -24.59 8.40 22.16
N GLU A 292 -24.97 7.61 21.18
CA GLU A 292 -25.33 6.21 21.36
C GLU A 292 -24.14 5.39 21.85
N LEU A 293 -22.98 5.55 21.21
CA LEU A 293 -21.75 4.87 21.61
C LEU A 293 -21.30 5.29 23.02
N ARG A 294 -21.42 6.58 23.40
CA ARG A 294 -21.14 7.03 24.77
C ARG A 294 -22.00 6.31 25.81
N ARG A 295 -23.28 6.15 25.51
CA ARG A 295 -24.22 5.44 26.41
C ARG A 295 -23.91 3.94 26.50
N ALA A 296 -23.59 3.32 25.37
CA ALA A 296 -23.37 1.87 25.29
C ALA A 296 -21.99 1.45 25.81
N HIS A 297 -20.93 2.19 25.48
CA HIS A 297 -19.55 1.81 25.75
C HIS A 297 -18.92 2.53 26.94
N GLY A 298 -19.55 3.63 27.40
CA GLY A 298 -18.93 4.57 28.33
C GLY A 298 -17.97 5.54 27.64
N THR A 299 -17.28 6.34 28.45
CA THR A 299 -16.38 7.39 27.96
C THR A 299 -14.96 7.20 28.44
N GLY A 300 -14.00 7.63 27.63
CA GLY A 300 -12.59 7.59 27.96
C GLY A 300 -12.15 8.65 28.97
N CYS A 301 -10.87 8.66 29.26
CA CYS A 301 -10.22 9.59 30.17
C CYS A 301 -9.03 10.31 29.48
N GLY A 302 -8.39 11.26 30.19
CA GLY A 302 -7.26 12.01 29.66
C GLY A 302 -7.60 12.72 28.34
N ALA A 303 -6.78 12.54 27.32
CA ALA A 303 -7.03 13.08 25.99
C ALA A 303 -8.23 12.45 25.27
N GLY A 304 -8.77 11.34 25.79
CA GLY A 304 -10.00 10.71 25.34
C GLY A 304 -11.23 11.08 26.12
N ALA A 305 -11.14 12.01 27.09
CA ALA A 305 -12.25 12.34 27.99
C ALA A 305 -13.51 12.77 27.24
N GLY A 306 -14.65 12.19 27.66
CA GLY A 306 -15.94 12.45 27.04
C GLY A 306 -16.21 11.80 25.69
N ARG A 307 -15.26 11.05 25.13
CA ARG A 307 -15.41 10.32 23.85
C ARG A 307 -15.78 8.86 24.10
N PRO A 308 -16.53 8.24 23.20
CA PRO A 308 -16.87 6.82 23.31
C PRO A 308 -15.63 5.94 23.43
N LEU A 309 -15.68 4.96 24.34
CA LEU A 309 -14.64 3.94 24.48
C LEU A 309 -14.72 2.93 23.34
N ILE A 310 -13.53 2.56 22.85
CA ILE A 310 -13.30 1.48 21.90
C ILE A 310 -12.14 0.59 22.39
N ASP A 311 -12.01 0.44 23.69
CA ASP A 311 -10.92 -0.24 24.41
C ASP A 311 -10.92 -1.76 24.30
N THR A 312 -11.86 -2.34 23.57
CA THR A 312 -11.94 -3.77 23.24
C THR A 312 -12.23 -3.97 21.74
N PRO A 313 -11.84 -5.12 21.15
CA PRO A 313 -12.16 -5.42 19.75
C PRO A 313 -13.65 -5.36 19.43
N ILE A 314 -14.52 -5.79 20.37
CA ILE A 314 -15.97 -5.76 20.19
C ILE A 314 -16.49 -4.31 20.14
N LYS A 315 -16.08 -3.48 21.09
CA LYS A 315 -16.47 -2.06 21.09
C LYS A 315 -15.91 -1.32 19.85
N ALA A 316 -14.70 -1.64 19.42
CA ALA A 316 -14.13 -1.07 18.22
C ALA A 316 -14.92 -1.47 16.95
N GLY A 317 -15.27 -2.75 16.83
CA GLY A 317 -16.11 -3.27 15.76
C GLY A 317 -17.49 -2.63 15.75
N ASP A 318 -18.13 -2.52 16.90
CA ASP A 318 -19.45 -1.91 17.05
C ASP A 318 -19.42 -0.41 16.69
N ALA A 319 -18.39 0.31 17.12
CA ALA A 319 -18.21 1.72 16.73
C ALA A 319 -18.03 1.90 15.21
N VAL A 320 -17.28 1.02 14.55
CA VAL A 320 -17.15 1.02 13.09
C VAL A 320 -18.52 0.85 12.43
N MET A 321 -19.35 -0.06 12.94
CA MET A 321 -20.68 -0.33 12.39
C MET A 321 -21.65 0.83 12.62
N HIS A 322 -21.59 1.51 13.75
CA HIS A 322 -22.38 2.72 14.00
C HIS A 322 -22.00 3.87 13.06
N MET A 323 -20.73 3.96 12.68
CA MET A 323 -20.20 5.06 11.87
C MET A 323 -20.10 4.76 10.37
N SER A 324 -20.68 3.65 9.90
CA SER A 324 -20.64 3.26 8.49
C SER A 324 -22.01 3.32 7.83
N GLY A 325 -22.13 3.98 6.68
CA GLY A 325 -23.36 3.94 5.87
C GLY A 325 -23.73 2.55 5.34
N ALA A 326 -22.85 1.57 5.41
CA ALA A 326 -23.16 0.18 5.07
C ALA A 326 -23.97 -0.53 6.16
N THR A 327 -23.93 -0.05 7.39
CA THR A 327 -24.53 -0.67 8.58
C THR A 327 -25.42 0.26 9.38
N ASN A 328 -25.41 1.55 9.05
CA ASN A 328 -26.25 2.59 9.67
C ASN A 328 -27.07 3.29 8.59
N GLY A 329 -28.39 3.09 8.62
CA GLY A 329 -29.32 3.63 7.63
C GLY A 329 -29.44 5.14 7.65
N ARG A 330 -29.31 5.78 8.83
CA ARG A 330 -29.31 7.23 8.96
C ARG A 330 -28.13 7.86 8.21
N LEU A 331 -26.93 7.32 8.40
CA LEU A 331 -25.73 7.80 7.70
C LEU A 331 -25.78 7.47 6.21
N ALA A 332 -26.30 6.29 5.84
CA ALA A 332 -26.53 5.94 4.44
C ALA A 332 -27.43 6.96 3.74
N THR A 333 -28.59 7.26 4.35
CA THR A 333 -29.56 8.23 3.83
C THR A 333 -28.98 9.64 3.76
N GLN A 334 -28.20 10.05 4.77
CA GLN A 334 -27.51 11.34 4.76
C GLN A 334 -26.53 11.43 3.58
N GLY A 335 -25.74 10.38 3.35
CA GLY A 335 -24.80 10.30 2.25
C GLY A 335 -25.49 10.37 0.88
N TRP A 336 -26.50 9.53 0.66
CA TRP A 336 -27.25 9.52 -0.60
C TRP A 336 -28.01 10.84 -0.85
N ARG A 337 -28.57 11.44 0.18
CA ARG A 337 -29.23 12.76 0.06
C ARG A 337 -28.23 13.84 -0.36
N THR A 338 -27.03 13.84 0.21
CA THR A 338 -25.98 14.79 -0.17
C THR A 338 -25.54 14.57 -1.61
N LEU A 339 -25.33 13.31 -2.01
CA LEU A 339 -24.95 12.98 -3.38
C LEU A 339 -26.05 13.33 -4.38
N SER A 340 -27.31 13.04 -4.07
CA SER A 340 -28.46 13.43 -4.91
C SER A 340 -28.50 14.93 -5.19
N LYS A 341 -28.28 15.74 -4.15
CA LYS A 341 -28.23 17.22 -4.29
C LYS A 341 -27.07 17.68 -5.19
N ARG A 342 -25.91 17.04 -5.07
CA ARG A 342 -24.73 17.42 -5.86
C ARG A 342 -24.82 17.00 -7.32
N THR A 343 -25.42 15.86 -7.60
CA THR A 343 -25.46 15.26 -8.94
C THR A 343 -26.76 15.50 -9.70
N GLY A 344 -27.84 15.91 -9.01
CA GLY A 344 -29.18 16.00 -9.59
C GLY A 344 -29.83 14.63 -9.86
N THR A 345 -29.24 13.53 -9.36
CA THR A 345 -29.72 12.15 -9.56
C THR A 345 -30.48 11.69 -8.32
N PRO A 346 -31.70 11.08 -8.45
CA PRO A 346 -32.52 10.63 -7.32
C PRO A 346 -31.93 9.33 -6.71
N LEU A 347 -31.00 9.45 -5.77
CA LEU A 347 -30.31 8.32 -5.14
C LEU A 347 -30.80 8.04 -3.71
N VAL A 348 -31.60 8.91 -3.11
CA VAL A 348 -32.06 8.77 -1.71
C VAL A 348 -32.91 7.54 -1.51
N GLU A 349 -33.75 7.18 -2.49
CA GLU A 349 -34.61 5.99 -2.50
C GLU A 349 -33.84 4.68 -2.25
N LEU A 350 -32.56 4.65 -2.54
CA LEU A 350 -31.71 3.48 -2.31
C LEU A 350 -31.53 3.12 -0.83
N SER A 351 -31.86 4.02 0.10
CA SER A 351 -31.66 3.83 1.53
C SER A 351 -32.87 4.24 2.39
N GLU A 352 -33.94 4.79 1.82
CA GLU A 352 -35.07 5.33 2.62
C GLU A 352 -35.75 4.26 3.47
N GLU A 353 -35.95 3.06 2.94
CA GLU A 353 -36.57 1.95 3.68
C GLU A 353 -35.72 1.49 4.86
N GLU A 354 -34.42 1.70 4.80
CA GLU A 354 -33.44 1.28 5.80
C GLU A 354 -33.00 2.44 6.72
N ALA A 355 -33.61 3.63 6.57
CA ALA A 355 -33.13 4.85 7.25
C ALA A 355 -33.10 4.74 8.78
N GLY A 356 -34.00 3.94 9.36
CA GLY A 356 -34.05 3.69 10.80
C GLY A 356 -33.30 2.45 11.28
N ARG A 357 -32.61 1.72 10.36
CA ARG A 357 -31.93 0.49 10.70
C ARG A 357 -30.50 0.74 11.15
N GLN A 358 -30.13 0.17 12.29
CA GLN A 358 -28.75 0.06 12.76
C GLN A 358 -28.38 -1.43 12.88
N ILE A 359 -27.30 -1.84 12.23
CA ILE A 359 -26.72 -3.17 12.39
C ILE A 359 -25.60 -3.04 13.43
N THR A 360 -25.69 -3.80 14.50
CA THR A 360 -24.71 -3.82 15.59
C THR A 360 -23.75 -5.00 15.47
N PHE A 361 -22.65 -4.96 16.20
CA PHE A 361 -21.74 -6.10 16.29
C PHE A 361 -22.46 -7.35 16.81
N ALA A 362 -23.36 -7.20 17.79
CA ALA A 362 -24.16 -8.30 18.34
C ALA A 362 -25.04 -8.98 17.27
N ASP A 363 -25.64 -8.21 16.36
CA ASP A 363 -26.45 -8.78 15.26
C ASP A 363 -25.60 -9.69 14.35
N THR A 364 -24.36 -9.29 14.08
CA THR A 364 -23.45 -10.08 13.24
C THR A 364 -22.94 -11.35 13.92
N GLN A 365 -22.96 -11.40 15.26
CA GLN A 365 -22.61 -12.60 16.02
C GLN A 365 -23.69 -13.69 15.92
N ILE A 366 -24.94 -13.30 15.69
CA ILE A 366 -26.07 -14.23 15.53
C ILE A 366 -26.07 -14.84 14.12
N LYS A 367 -25.92 -14.00 13.11
CA LYS A 367 -25.87 -14.40 11.70
C LYS A 367 -25.26 -13.28 10.86
N PRO A 368 -24.72 -13.59 9.66
CA PRO A 368 -24.37 -12.56 8.68
C PRO A 368 -25.56 -11.62 8.40
N GLN A 369 -25.31 -10.32 8.39
CA GLN A 369 -26.32 -9.30 8.13
C GLN A 369 -26.16 -8.75 6.71
N PRO A 370 -27.25 -8.61 5.93
CA PRO A 370 -27.17 -7.89 4.67
C PRO A 370 -26.87 -6.43 4.95
N VAL A 371 -25.91 -5.84 4.23
CA VAL A 371 -25.62 -4.41 4.37
C VAL A 371 -26.77 -3.57 3.86
N ILE A 372 -26.86 -2.35 4.37
CA ILE A 372 -27.94 -1.42 4.05
C ILE A 372 -27.82 -0.95 2.62
N THR A 373 -26.67 -0.45 2.22
CA THR A 373 -26.42 -0.02 0.84
C THR A 373 -24.95 -0.02 0.52
N THR A 374 -24.63 -0.50 -0.65
CA THR A 374 -23.32 -0.33 -1.28
C THR A 374 -23.47 -0.38 -2.79
N PRO A 375 -22.93 0.61 -3.51
CA PRO A 375 -22.95 0.61 -4.97
C PRO A 375 -21.90 -0.36 -5.59
N GLU A 376 -21.07 -1.00 -4.78
CA GLU A 376 -19.90 -1.77 -5.23
C GLU A 376 -20.13 -3.28 -5.23
N TRP A 377 -21.35 -3.74 -4.99
CA TRP A 377 -21.63 -5.16 -4.81
C TRP A 377 -22.14 -5.87 -6.03
N SER A 378 -21.74 -7.11 -6.18
CA SER A 378 -22.05 -7.94 -7.33
C SER A 378 -22.85 -9.20 -6.97
N GLY A 379 -23.85 -9.48 -7.77
CA GLY A 379 -24.27 -10.83 -8.06
C GLY A 379 -25.34 -11.47 -7.19
N SER A 380 -25.80 -10.90 -6.09
CA SER A 380 -26.82 -11.52 -5.23
C SER A 380 -28.10 -10.71 -5.16
N GLU A 381 -29.20 -11.36 -4.87
CA GLU A 381 -30.46 -10.74 -4.51
C GLU A 381 -30.85 -11.18 -3.10
N HIS A 382 -31.29 -10.24 -2.27
CA HIS A 382 -31.78 -10.52 -0.93
C HIS A 382 -32.91 -9.54 -0.59
N GLY A 383 -34.03 -10.08 -0.10
CA GLY A 383 -35.18 -9.24 0.28
C GLY A 383 -35.75 -8.41 -0.85
N GLY A 384 -35.70 -8.88 -2.09
CA GLY A 384 -36.14 -8.14 -3.28
C GLY A 384 -35.15 -7.08 -3.76
N ARG A 385 -33.98 -6.96 -3.14
CA ARG A 385 -32.91 -6.03 -3.54
C ARG A 385 -31.82 -6.76 -4.29
N ARG A 386 -31.43 -6.23 -5.43
CA ARG A 386 -30.34 -6.75 -6.22
C ARG A 386 -29.02 -6.08 -5.81
N TYR A 387 -28.02 -6.89 -5.55
CA TYR A 387 -26.67 -6.49 -5.20
C TYR A 387 -25.71 -6.84 -6.33
N SER A 388 -25.82 -6.19 -7.46
CA SER A 388 -24.87 -6.35 -8.57
C SER A 388 -23.84 -5.21 -8.56
N ALA A 389 -22.63 -5.53 -8.97
CA ALA A 389 -21.62 -4.50 -9.18
C ALA A 389 -22.17 -3.43 -10.15
N PHE A 390 -21.97 -2.17 -9.79
CA PHE A 390 -22.31 -1.04 -10.64
C PHE A 390 -23.79 -0.83 -10.98
N VAL A 391 -24.72 -1.58 -10.39
CA VAL A 391 -26.16 -1.35 -10.55
C VAL A 391 -26.51 0.12 -10.31
N VAL A 392 -26.01 0.68 -9.20
CA VAL A 392 -26.27 2.08 -8.85
C VAL A 392 -25.72 3.05 -9.91
N ASN A 393 -24.60 2.74 -10.53
CA ASN A 393 -24.03 3.57 -11.59
C ASN A 393 -24.78 3.42 -12.92
N VAL A 394 -25.18 2.20 -13.26
CA VAL A 394 -25.81 1.90 -14.56
C VAL A 394 -27.33 2.14 -14.53
N GLU A 395 -28.03 1.61 -13.55
CA GLU A 395 -29.50 1.65 -13.49
C GLU A 395 -30.01 2.94 -12.82
N HIS A 396 -29.26 3.48 -11.85
CA HIS A 396 -29.63 4.70 -11.11
C HIS A 396 -28.78 5.91 -11.49
N ALA A 397 -27.93 5.81 -12.51
CA ALA A 397 -27.12 6.89 -13.05
C ALA A 397 -26.26 7.63 -12.02
N LYS A 398 -25.83 6.95 -10.94
CA LYS A 398 -24.85 7.52 -10.00
C LYS A 398 -23.56 7.81 -10.75
N PRO A 399 -23.00 9.04 -10.66
CA PRO A 399 -21.74 9.37 -11.31
C PRO A 399 -20.59 8.48 -10.84
N TRP A 400 -19.70 8.12 -11.75
CA TRP A 400 -18.44 7.43 -11.44
C TRP A 400 -17.48 8.39 -10.71
N HIS A 401 -16.53 7.82 -9.98
CA HIS A 401 -15.44 8.59 -9.34
C HIS A 401 -14.38 8.99 -10.38
N THR A 402 -14.80 9.72 -11.38
CA THR A 402 -13.96 10.29 -12.44
C THR A 402 -14.22 11.77 -12.53
N LEU A 403 -13.37 12.50 -13.23
CA LEU A 403 -13.45 13.95 -13.37
C LEU A 403 -14.82 14.44 -13.88
N THR A 404 -15.43 13.72 -14.83
CA THR A 404 -16.74 14.05 -15.42
C THR A 404 -17.89 13.20 -14.89
N GLY A 405 -17.62 12.26 -13.98
CA GLY A 405 -18.58 11.26 -13.52
C GLY A 405 -18.86 10.15 -14.57
N ARG A 406 -18.13 10.10 -15.66
CA ARG A 406 -18.28 9.14 -16.76
C ARG A 406 -16.97 8.43 -17.06
N MET A 407 -17.01 7.35 -17.81
CA MET A 407 -15.82 6.72 -18.38
C MET A 407 -15.21 7.62 -19.43
N HIS A 408 -13.88 7.75 -19.44
CA HIS A 408 -13.14 8.54 -20.40
C HIS A 408 -12.28 7.65 -21.30
N TYR A 409 -12.42 7.85 -22.60
CA TYR A 409 -11.46 7.35 -23.60
C TYR A 409 -10.44 8.42 -23.98
N TYR A 410 -10.81 9.68 -23.86
CA TYR A 410 -9.96 10.83 -24.04
C TYR A 410 -10.18 11.79 -22.87
N LEU A 411 -9.09 12.23 -22.26
CA LEU A 411 -9.15 13.19 -21.16
C LEU A 411 -8.67 14.56 -21.67
N ASP A 412 -9.64 15.42 -22.00
CA ASP A 412 -9.40 16.79 -22.45
C ASP A 412 -9.09 17.69 -21.25
N HIS A 413 -7.89 17.54 -20.75
CA HIS A 413 -7.36 18.27 -19.61
C HIS A 413 -5.98 18.79 -20.01
N ASP A 414 -5.69 20.07 -19.75
CA ASP A 414 -4.47 20.73 -20.24
C ASP A 414 -3.21 19.96 -19.85
N TRP A 415 -3.08 19.51 -18.62
CA TRP A 415 -1.95 18.69 -18.21
C TRP A 415 -1.82 17.39 -18.99
N MET A 416 -2.93 16.68 -19.14
CA MET A 416 -2.90 15.40 -19.85
C MET A 416 -2.50 15.61 -21.31
N ARG A 417 -2.93 16.71 -21.91
CA ARG A 417 -2.52 17.10 -23.28
C ARG A 417 -1.04 17.46 -23.31
N ASP A 418 -0.58 18.31 -22.41
CA ASP A 418 0.82 18.75 -22.34
C ASP A 418 1.79 17.60 -22.05
N MET A 419 1.37 16.64 -21.26
CA MET A 419 2.15 15.43 -20.96
C MET A 419 2.02 14.32 -22.02
N GLY A 420 1.14 14.50 -23.03
CA GLY A 420 0.90 13.50 -24.07
C GLY A 420 0.16 12.25 -23.56
N GLU A 421 -0.64 12.39 -22.49
CA GLU A 421 -1.33 11.29 -21.81
C GLU A 421 -2.87 11.36 -21.93
N SER A 422 -3.41 12.25 -22.76
CA SER A 422 -4.86 12.43 -22.93
C SER A 422 -5.56 11.22 -23.55
N LEU A 423 -4.87 10.42 -24.32
CA LEU A 423 -5.39 9.23 -24.99
C LEU A 423 -4.56 8.01 -24.59
N PRO A 424 -5.19 6.92 -24.09
CA PRO A 424 -4.49 5.65 -23.93
C PRO A 424 -3.98 5.15 -25.28
N THR A 425 -2.68 5.13 -25.45
CA THR A 425 -2.02 4.64 -26.66
C THR A 425 -1.17 3.42 -26.34
N PHE A 426 -1.07 2.50 -27.31
CA PHE A 426 -0.16 1.38 -27.18
C PHE A 426 1.27 1.91 -27.10
N ARG A 427 1.98 1.46 -26.07
CA ARG A 427 3.44 1.63 -25.95
C ARG A 427 4.05 0.24 -25.85
N PRO A 428 5.07 -0.06 -26.64
CA PRO A 428 5.72 -1.35 -26.52
C PRO A 428 6.32 -1.50 -25.10
N PRO A 429 6.37 -2.73 -24.55
CA PRO A 429 7.13 -2.98 -23.35
C PRO A 429 8.57 -2.49 -23.50
N LEU A 430 9.19 -2.11 -22.38
CA LEU A 430 10.61 -1.78 -22.39
C LEU A 430 11.40 -2.98 -22.91
N ASP A 431 12.09 -2.79 -24.02
CA ASP A 431 12.99 -3.80 -24.58
C ASP A 431 14.35 -3.65 -23.94
N PHE A 432 14.60 -4.48 -22.93
CA PHE A 432 15.88 -4.48 -22.24
C PHE A 432 17.03 -4.96 -23.11
N ALA A 433 16.77 -5.73 -24.15
CA ALA A 433 17.79 -6.11 -25.12
C ALA A 433 18.36 -4.89 -25.86
N CYS A 434 17.48 -3.95 -26.27
CA CYS A 434 17.92 -2.67 -26.86
C CYS A 434 18.66 -1.77 -25.87
N LEU A 435 18.28 -1.83 -24.57
CA LEU A 435 18.85 -0.97 -23.56
C LEU A 435 20.20 -1.49 -23.01
N TYR A 436 20.35 -2.80 -22.93
CA TYR A 436 21.44 -3.47 -22.21
C TYR A 436 22.17 -4.54 -23.02
N GLY A 437 21.79 -4.76 -24.27
CA GLY A 437 22.41 -5.78 -25.12
C GLY A 437 22.08 -7.21 -24.71
N GLU A 438 20.92 -7.45 -24.09
CA GLU A 438 20.52 -8.79 -23.67
C GLU A 438 20.15 -9.69 -24.85
N ALA A 439 20.25 -11.02 -24.63
CA ALA A 439 19.99 -12.01 -25.66
C ALA A 439 18.51 -12.06 -26.07
N ALA A 440 18.24 -12.29 -27.34
CA ALA A 440 16.88 -12.44 -27.85
C ALA A 440 16.18 -13.69 -27.27
N PRO A 441 14.85 -13.63 -26.97
CA PRO A 441 14.12 -14.79 -26.50
C PRO A 441 14.25 -16.01 -27.40
N GLY A 442 14.49 -17.19 -26.82
CA GLY A 442 14.73 -18.44 -27.54
C GLY A 442 16.19 -18.69 -27.94
N SER A 443 17.09 -17.71 -27.82
CA SER A 443 18.51 -17.90 -28.09
C SER A 443 19.19 -18.76 -27.03
N VAL A 444 20.16 -19.57 -27.46
CA VAL A 444 20.90 -20.50 -26.61
C VAL A 444 22.33 -19.99 -26.39
N SER A 445 22.82 -20.14 -25.18
CA SER A 445 24.18 -19.83 -24.78
C SER A 445 24.68 -20.87 -23.75
N ALA A 446 25.88 -20.66 -23.22
CA ALA A 446 26.40 -21.45 -22.12
C ALA A 446 26.88 -20.51 -21.01
N SER A 447 26.76 -20.95 -19.75
CA SER A 447 27.37 -20.30 -18.60
C SER A 447 28.91 -20.41 -18.66
N GLN A 448 29.60 -19.69 -17.76
CA GLN A 448 31.06 -19.83 -17.61
C GLN A 448 31.47 -21.25 -17.24
N ALA A 449 30.64 -22.01 -16.53
CA ALA A 449 30.86 -23.41 -16.18
C ALA A 449 30.42 -24.37 -17.29
N GLY A 450 29.94 -23.90 -18.43
CA GLY A 450 29.50 -24.70 -19.57
C GLY A 450 28.06 -25.21 -19.50
N THR A 451 27.26 -24.80 -18.51
CA THR A 451 25.86 -25.17 -18.41
C THR A 451 25.02 -24.48 -19.50
N ALA A 452 24.17 -25.26 -20.17
CA ALA A 452 23.33 -24.75 -21.25
C ALA A 452 22.28 -23.74 -20.70
N GLN A 453 22.10 -22.67 -21.45
CA GLN A 453 21.18 -21.59 -21.08
C GLN A 453 20.30 -21.22 -22.27
N VAL A 454 19.06 -20.82 -21.97
CA VAL A 454 18.14 -20.25 -22.96
C VAL A 454 17.60 -18.92 -22.45
N ALA A 455 17.64 -17.90 -23.29
CA ALA A 455 17.03 -16.61 -23.00
C ALA A 455 15.51 -16.70 -23.17
N VAL A 456 14.76 -16.19 -22.20
CA VAL A 456 13.31 -16.28 -22.21
C VAL A 456 12.66 -14.99 -21.68
N ARG A 457 11.43 -14.75 -22.11
CA ARG A 457 10.57 -13.73 -21.49
C ARG A 457 9.98 -14.30 -20.20
N TYR A 458 10.10 -13.54 -19.13
CA TYR A 458 9.63 -13.93 -17.81
C TYR A 458 8.33 -13.23 -17.45
N LEU A 459 7.32 -14.03 -17.06
CA LEU A 459 6.01 -13.58 -16.63
C LEU A 459 5.74 -14.01 -15.20
N THR A 460 5.00 -13.20 -14.45
CA THR A 460 4.48 -13.54 -13.14
C THR A 460 2.95 -13.54 -13.18
N ILE A 461 2.35 -14.66 -12.86
CA ILE A 461 0.89 -14.85 -12.93
C ILE A 461 0.33 -15.29 -11.57
N HIS A 462 -0.99 -15.14 -11.39
CA HIS A 462 -1.68 -15.63 -10.22
C HIS A 462 -1.71 -17.16 -10.18
N ASN A 463 -1.58 -17.73 -8.97
CA ASN A 463 -1.78 -19.16 -8.77
C ASN A 463 -3.28 -19.46 -8.65
N LYS A 464 -3.73 -20.53 -9.31
CA LYS A 464 -5.11 -21.01 -9.23
C LYS A 464 -5.49 -21.46 -7.81
N TRP A 465 -4.53 -21.96 -7.02
CA TRP A 465 -4.74 -22.64 -5.74
C TRP A 465 -4.28 -21.82 -4.53
N ALA A 466 -3.87 -20.58 -4.74
CA ALA A 466 -3.42 -19.69 -3.68
C ALA A 466 -3.89 -18.26 -3.92
N ILE A 467 -4.00 -17.48 -2.87
CA ILE A 467 -4.30 -16.05 -2.92
C ILE A 467 -3.04 -15.30 -2.49
N HIS A 468 -2.33 -14.73 -3.47
CA HIS A 468 -1.01 -14.13 -3.22
C HIS A 468 -0.11 -15.10 -2.44
N SER A 469 0.38 -14.75 -1.27
CA SER A 469 1.19 -15.63 -0.42
C SER A 469 0.38 -16.53 0.52
N GLN A 470 -0.94 -16.46 0.50
CA GLN A 470 -1.77 -17.28 1.37
C GLN A 470 -1.94 -18.70 0.79
N TYR A 471 -2.02 -19.68 1.67
CA TYR A 471 -2.20 -21.11 1.42
C TYR A 471 -0.98 -21.85 0.88
N TYR A 472 0.17 -21.23 0.71
CA TYR A 472 1.40 -21.94 0.34
C TYR A 472 1.98 -22.81 1.47
N ASP A 473 1.49 -22.67 2.68
CA ASP A 473 1.78 -23.50 3.86
C ASP A 473 0.76 -24.65 4.05
N ASN A 474 -0.30 -24.68 3.24
CA ASN A 474 -1.31 -25.75 3.27
C ASN A 474 -0.88 -26.92 2.37
N LEU A 475 -0.74 -28.13 2.96
CA LEU A 475 -0.25 -29.32 2.24
C LEU A 475 -1.12 -29.72 1.06
N TYR A 476 -2.45 -29.58 1.14
CA TYR A 476 -3.34 -29.88 0.03
C TYR A 476 -3.14 -28.89 -1.12
N MET A 477 -3.02 -27.62 -0.83
CA MET A 477 -2.78 -26.58 -1.85
C MET A 477 -1.40 -26.72 -2.47
N LEU A 478 -0.37 -27.04 -1.68
CA LEU A 478 0.95 -27.36 -2.20
C LEU A 478 0.93 -28.55 -3.15
N THR A 479 0.19 -29.61 -2.81
CA THR A 479 0.04 -30.80 -3.68
C THR A 479 -0.60 -30.44 -5.01
N LEU A 480 -1.67 -29.63 -4.99
CA LEU A 480 -2.35 -29.14 -6.21
C LEU A 480 -1.47 -28.21 -7.04
N GLY A 481 -0.61 -27.44 -6.38
CA GLY A 481 0.36 -26.51 -6.99
C GLY A 481 1.72 -27.12 -7.33
N ARG A 482 1.87 -28.43 -7.31
CA ARG A 482 3.13 -29.16 -7.49
C ARG A 482 4.20 -28.88 -6.41
N GLY A 483 3.81 -28.35 -5.26
CA GLY A 483 4.63 -28.21 -4.06
C GLY A 483 5.88 -27.34 -4.21
N GLY A 484 5.79 -26.05 -3.97
CA GLY A 484 6.92 -25.13 -3.88
C GLY A 484 7.17 -24.31 -5.15
N GLN A 485 8.37 -23.76 -5.26
CA GLN A 485 8.72 -22.88 -6.37
C GLN A 485 8.83 -23.65 -7.68
N THR A 486 8.00 -23.26 -8.63
CA THR A 486 7.99 -23.85 -9.98
C THR A 486 8.10 -22.76 -11.04
N ILE A 487 8.81 -23.07 -12.12
CA ILE A 487 8.87 -22.27 -13.34
C ILE A 487 8.34 -23.08 -14.51
N TRP A 488 7.37 -22.54 -15.21
CA TRP A 488 6.74 -23.21 -16.34
C TRP A 488 7.41 -22.83 -17.63
N MET A 489 7.74 -23.80 -18.46
CA MET A 489 8.48 -23.61 -19.71
C MET A 489 7.97 -24.53 -20.80
N SER A 490 8.25 -24.17 -22.05
CA SER A 490 7.90 -25.00 -23.22
C SER A 490 8.79 -26.24 -23.31
N PRO A 491 8.31 -27.37 -23.91
CA PRO A 491 9.18 -28.50 -24.21
C PRO A 491 10.38 -28.13 -25.10
N ALA A 492 10.16 -27.24 -26.09
CA ALA A 492 11.22 -26.81 -26.99
C ALA A 492 12.38 -26.08 -26.24
N ASP A 493 12.04 -25.22 -25.28
CA ASP A 493 13.06 -24.53 -24.47
C ASP A 493 13.72 -25.49 -23.47
N ALA A 494 12.94 -26.42 -22.90
CA ALA A 494 13.47 -27.46 -22.02
C ALA A 494 14.50 -28.35 -22.72
N ASP A 495 14.21 -28.76 -23.96
CA ASP A 495 15.11 -29.58 -24.78
C ASP A 495 16.43 -28.83 -25.10
N LYS A 496 16.38 -27.53 -25.37
CA LYS A 496 17.56 -26.70 -25.63
C LYS A 496 18.56 -26.71 -24.47
N ILE A 497 18.07 -26.74 -23.25
CA ILE A 497 18.89 -26.75 -22.04
C ILE A 497 18.96 -28.14 -21.39
N ARG A 498 18.40 -29.16 -22.02
CA ARG A 498 18.42 -30.58 -21.58
C ARG A 498 17.78 -30.79 -20.20
N VAL A 499 16.70 -30.07 -19.89
CA VAL A 499 15.96 -30.15 -18.64
C VAL A 499 14.70 -30.97 -18.82
N ARG A 500 14.40 -31.85 -17.88
CA ARG A 500 13.18 -32.64 -17.79
C ARG A 500 12.18 -32.03 -16.84
N ASP A 501 10.91 -32.42 -16.95
CA ASP A 501 9.89 -32.05 -15.99
C ASP A 501 10.32 -32.38 -14.56
N ASN A 502 10.12 -31.45 -13.63
CA ASN A 502 10.47 -31.53 -12.21
C ASN A 502 11.99 -31.43 -11.87
N GLU A 503 12.87 -31.23 -12.82
CA GLU A 503 14.28 -30.92 -12.53
C GLU A 503 14.47 -29.45 -12.10
N TRP A 504 15.55 -29.20 -11.35
CA TRP A 504 15.87 -27.86 -10.91
C TRP A 504 16.52 -27.05 -12.03
N VAL A 505 16.07 -25.81 -12.13
CA VAL A 505 16.64 -24.80 -13.02
C VAL A 505 16.92 -23.53 -12.25
N GLU A 506 17.87 -22.76 -12.74
CA GLU A 506 18.19 -21.44 -12.27
C GLU A 506 17.69 -20.41 -13.29
N ALA A 507 16.80 -19.52 -12.85
CA ALA A 507 16.40 -18.35 -13.64
C ALA A 507 17.10 -17.13 -13.07
N TYR A 508 17.76 -16.37 -13.92
CA TYR A 508 18.52 -15.21 -13.49
C TYR A 508 18.48 -14.07 -14.51
N ASN A 509 18.70 -12.89 -14.03
CA ASN A 509 18.94 -11.70 -14.81
C ASN A 509 19.80 -10.71 -13.98
N ARG A 510 19.92 -9.48 -14.45
CA ARG A 510 20.68 -8.46 -13.72
C ARG A 510 20.06 -8.06 -12.36
N ASN A 511 18.77 -8.32 -12.13
CA ASN A 511 18.08 -7.96 -10.87
C ASN A 511 18.29 -9.03 -9.77
N GLY A 512 18.57 -10.27 -10.15
CA GLY A 512 18.78 -11.36 -9.20
C GLY A 512 18.58 -12.75 -9.82
N ILE A 513 18.45 -13.73 -8.94
CA ILE A 513 18.44 -15.15 -9.26
C ILE A 513 17.37 -15.87 -8.47
N VAL A 514 16.74 -16.87 -9.07
CA VAL A 514 15.80 -17.78 -8.40
C VAL A 514 16.02 -19.21 -8.85
N ALA A 515 16.13 -20.14 -7.91
CA ALA A 515 16.10 -21.57 -8.17
C ALA A 515 14.66 -22.11 -8.09
N ALA A 516 14.21 -22.80 -9.13
CA ALA A 516 12.86 -23.34 -9.21
C ALA A 516 12.85 -24.69 -9.94
N ARG A 517 11.81 -25.50 -9.70
CA ARG A 517 11.61 -26.75 -10.46
C ARG A 517 10.91 -26.46 -11.77
N ALA A 518 11.43 -27.00 -12.85
CA ALA A 518 10.82 -26.88 -14.17
C ALA A 518 9.49 -27.63 -14.25
N VAL A 519 8.48 -26.97 -14.78
CA VAL A 519 7.23 -27.60 -15.23
C VAL A 519 7.22 -27.51 -16.74
N VAL A 520 7.52 -28.63 -17.40
CA VAL A 520 7.57 -28.70 -18.85
C VAL A 520 6.16 -28.91 -19.40
N SER A 521 5.65 -27.97 -20.19
CA SER A 521 4.26 -27.99 -20.63
C SER A 521 4.05 -27.34 -22.01
N HIS A 522 3.29 -27.99 -22.86
CA HIS A 522 2.83 -27.44 -24.13
C HIS A 522 1.88 -26.22 -24.00
N ARG A 523 1.49 -25.85 -22.78
CA ARG A 523 0.70 -24.63 -22.53
C ARG A 523 1.50 -23.35 -22.62
N ILE A 524 2.83 -23.48 -22.67
CA ILE A 524 3.74 -22.33 -22.67
C ILE A 524 4.37 -22.23 -24.05
N PRO A 525 4.31 -21.06 -24.70
CA PRO A 525 4.97 -20.86 -25.97
C PRO A 525 6.49 -20.82 -25.80
N GLU A 526 7.21 -21.23 -26.85
CA GLU A 526 8.65 -21.12 -26.91
C GLU A 526 9.14 -19.69 -26.66
N GLY A 527 10.28 -19.52 -25.97
CA GLY A 527 10.86 -18.24 -25.61
C GLY A 527 10.14 -17.52 -24.45
N THR A 528 9.23 -18.20 -23.76
CA THR A 528 8.49 -17.62 -22.63
C THR A 528 8.45 -18.59 -21.45
N VAL A 529 8.61 -18.07 -20.25
CA VAL A 529 8.42 -18.79 -18.99
C VAL A 529 7.55 -17.99 -18.04
N PHE A 530 6.90 -18.67 -17.10
CA PHE A 530 6.24 -17.99 -16.01
C PHE A 530 6.46 -18.68 -14.66
N MET A 531 6.41 -17.88 -13.61
CA MET A 531 6.27 -18.35 -12.23
C MET A 531 4.97 -17.82 -11.64
N HIS A 532 4.35 -18.62 -10.79
CA HIS A 532 3.29 -18.08 -9.95
C HIS A 532 3.87 -17.07 -8.96
N HIS A 533 3.22 -15.91 -8.84
CA HIS A 533 3.70 -14.86 -7.94
C HIS A 533 3.49 -15.27 -6.46
N ALA A 534 4.20 -14.59 -5.58
CA ALA A 534 4.06 -14.70 -4.13
C ALA A 534 4.34 -16.10 -3.54
N GLN A 535 5.12 -16.91 -4.21
CA GLN A 535 5.66 -18.13 -3.62
C GLN A 535 6.73 -17.78 -2.59
N GLU A 536 6.68 -18.48 -1.46
CA GLU A 536 7.64 -18.26 -0.38
C GLU A 536 9.06 -18.68 -0.77
N ARG A 537 10.02 -17.97 -0.23
CA ARG A 537 11.43 -18.35 -0.33
C ARG A 537 11.62 -19.68 0.40
N THR A 538 11.95 -20.73 -0.32
CA THR A 538 12.14 -22.05 0.27
C THR A 538 13.59 -22.26 0.70
N MET A 539 13.77 -22.84 1.89
CA MET A 539 15.11 -23.10 2.44
C MET A 539 15.78 -24.36 1.86
N ASN A 540 15.01 -25.22 1.19
CA ASN A 540 15.47 -26.49 0.64
C ASN A 540 15.76 -26.45 -0.86
N THR A 541 15.88 -25.25 -1.44
CA THR A 541 16.30 -25.12 -2.84
C THR A 541 17.80 -25.41 -2.98
N PRO A 542 18.27 -25.92 -4.14
CA PRO A 542 19.69 -26.04 -4.43
C PRO A 542 20.42 -24.69 -4.35
N VAL A 543 21.71 -24.78 -4.15
CA VAL A 543 22.60 -23.63 -4.30
C VAL A 543 22.71 -23.29 -5.78
N THR A 544 22.59 -22.01 -6.13
CA THR A 544 22.71 -21.55 -7.51
C THR A 544 24.15 -21.49 -7.96
N GLU A 545 24.41 -21.83 -9.21
CA GLU A 545 25.76 -21.77 -9.81
C GLU A 545 26.29 -20.33 -9.86
N SER A 546 25.40 -19.37 -10.23
CA SER A 546 25.79 -17.99 -10.47
C SER A 546 26.08 -17.20 -9.19
N SER A 547 25.39 -17.51 -8.06
CA SER A 547 25.56 -16.73 -6.82
C SER A 547 26.16 -17.52 -5.66
N GLY A 548 26.18 -18.84 -5.74
CA GLY A 548 26.57 -19.70 -4.62
C GLY A 548 25.58 -19.66 -3.45
N ARG A 549 24.37 -19.12 -3.65
CA ARG A 549 23.33 -18.94 -2.62
C ARG A 549 22.09 -19.75 -2.95
N ARG A 550 21.27 -20.00 -1.93
CA ARG A 550 19.99 -20.70 -2.09
C ARG A 550 18.84 -19.70 -2.28
N GLY A 551 17.82 -20.12 -2.96
CA GLY A 551 16.52 -19.48 -2.92
C GLY A 551 16.29 -18.46 -4.01
N GLY A 552 15.94 -17.25 -3.62
CA GLY A 552 15.27 -16.30 -4.47
C GLY A 552 13.77 -16.46 -4.41
N THR A 553 13.06 -15.49 -4.90
CA THR A 553 11.61 -15.49 -5.13
C THR A 553 11.32 -15.05 -6.55
N HIS A 554 10.08 -15.15 -6.99
CA HIS A 554 9.69 -14.62 -8.31
C HIS A 554 10.07 -13.13 -8.48
N ASN A 555 10.04 -12.34 -7.39
CA ASN A 555 10.41 -10.93 -7.40
C ASN A 555 11.92 -10.66 -7.33
N SER A 556 12.75 -11.68 -7.15
CA SER A 556 14.21 -11.55 -7.32
C SER A 556 14.57 -11.18 -8.75
N LEU A 557 13.75 -11.54 -9.72
CA LEU A 557 13.96 -11.22 -11.14
C LEU A 557 13.32 -9.89 -11.57
N THR A 558 12.67 -9.18 -10.67
CA THR A 558 11.97 -7.94 -10.99
C THR A 558 12.68 -6.72 -10.43
N ARG A 559 12.47 -5.57 -11.06
CA ARG A 559 12.86 -4.24 -10.59
C ARG A 559 11.67 -3.30 -10.65
N ILE A 560 11.63 -2.34 -9.74
CA ILE A 560 10.66 -1.24 -9.79
C ILE A 560 11.08 -0.24 -10.85
#